data_7179f39156674d3888cc3c679884ac00
#
_entry.id   7179f39156674d3888cc3c679884ac00
#
_cell.length_a   1.000
_cell.length_b   1.000
_cell.length_c   1.000
_cell.angle_alpha   90.00
_cell.angle_beta   90.00
_cell.angle_gamma   90.00
#
_symmetry.space_group_name_H-M   'P 1'
#
loop_
_entity.id
_entity.type
_entity.pdbx_description
1 polymer ?
#
loop_
_entity_poly.entity_id
_entity_poly.type
_entity_poly.pdbx_seq_one_letter_code
_entity_poly.pdbx_strand_id
1 'polypeptide(L)'
;MDGGRKNVYQQQQNEFKVTTKGHDIFLQPFDLKQIWSPETMIYESAKGWRWFICKTNERTEQLTIFCKLINPSIDTEWGTNSGEHLDAIEIENKTQHLHIGTEDGEMMHYRAEVSNWMPERFKKEIGFYKSFTEYIDWGFKTTIPILNKDEKIYFHFIVATNTIMPSKEHPNERDISTWFAVDHSKKWLDERLEKYGR
;
A
#
# COMPACT_ATOMS: atom_id res chain seq x y z
N MET A 1 41.05 -12.41 -3.39
CA MET A 1 40.50 -11.06 -3.60
C MET A 1 39.02 -11.15 -3.30
N ASP A 2 38.70 -10.81 -2.07
CA ASP A 2 37.34 -10.94 -1.52
C ASP A 2 36.56 -9.66 -1.80
N GLY A 3 35.70 -9.74 -2.81
CA GLY A 3 34.88 -8.62 -3.25
C GLY A 3 33.71 -8.42 -2.30
N GLY A 4 33.92 -7.64 -1.25
CA GLY A 4 32.91 -7.30 -0.26
C GLY A 4 31.63 -6.79 -0.89
N ARG A 5 30.56 -7.59 -0.84
CA ARG A 5 29.19 -7.14 -1.05
C ARG A 5 28.87 -6.12 0.05
N LYS A 6 28.98 -4.84 -0.28
CA LYS A 6 28.48 -3.78 0.60
C LYS A 6 26.99 -4.01 0.81
N ASN A 7 26.60 -4.25 2.06
CA ASN A 7 25.21 -4.25 2.50
C ASN A 7 24.61 -2.85 2.27
N VAL A 8 23.89 -2.66 1.16
CA VAL A 8 23.20 -1.41 0.79
C VAL A 8 21.93 -1.17 1.65
N TYR A 9 21.66 -2.00 2.64
CA TYR A 9 20.40 -2.03 3.38
C TYR A 9 20.41 -1.36 4.76
N GLN A 10 21.25 -0.36 4.97
CA GLN A 10 21.06 0.57 6.09
C GLN A 10 20.56 1.93 5.59
N GLN A 11 19.42 1.94 4.90
CA GLN A 11 18.61 3.15 4.87
C GLN A 11 18.02 3.33 6.27
N GLN A 12 18.32 4.46 6.91
CA GLN A 12 17.62 4.88 8.11
C GLN A 12 16.13 4.97 7.74
N GLN A 13 15.37 3.96 8.17
CA GLN A 13 13.93 3.97 8.02
C GLN A 13 13.41 5.03 9.00
N ASN A 14 12.95 6.14 8.46
CA ASN A 14 12.26 7.13 9.27
C ASN A 14 10.90 6.52 9.64
N GLU A 15 10.78 6.06 10.85
CA GLU A 15 9.51 5.59 11.42
C GLU A 15 8.80 6.78 12.08
N PHE A 16 7.54 6.99 11.72
CA PHE A 16 6.71 7.99 12.36
C PHE A 16 5.75 7.32 13.32
N LYS A 17 5.70 7.77 14.55
CA LYS A 17 4.73 7.31 15.55
C LYS A 17 3.69 8.38 15.79
N VAL A 18 2.41 8.00 15.69
CA VAL A 18 1.27 8.81 16.08
C VAL A 18 0.49 8.06 17.15
N THR A 19 0.22 8.69 18.27
CA THR A 19 -0.61 8.11 19.33
C THR A 19 -1.96 8.80 19.34
N THR A 20 -3.02 8.03 19.15
CA THR A 20 -4.40 8.47 19.36
C THR A 20 -4.85 8.11 20.78
N LYS A 21 -6.10 8.44 21.14
CA LYS A 21 -6.65 8.11 22.48
C LYS A 21 -6.67 6.59 22.77
N GLY A 22 -6.61 5.74 21.77
CA GLY A 22 -6.76 4.29 21.96
C GLY A 22 -5.82 3.43 21.12
N HIS A 23 -5.00 4.03 20.26
CA HIS A 23 -4.11 3.29 19.36
C HIS A 23 -2.74 3.95 19.27
N ASP A 24 -1.70 3.13 19.20
CA ASP A 24 -0.40 3.50 18.70
C ASP A 24 -0.32 3.15 17.21
N ILE A 25 0.03 4.12 16.39
CA ILE A 25 0.15 3.99 14.95
C ILE A 25 1.60 4.25 14.58
N PHE A 26 2.24 3.28 13.95
CA PHE A 26 3.58 3.41 13.40
C PHE A 26 3.48 3.42 11.88
N LEU A 27 4.06 4.42 11.26
CA LEU A 27 4.09 4.58 9.82
C LEU A 27 5.54 4.46 9.33
N GLN A 28 5.79 3.46 8.50
CA GLN A 28 7.09 3.19 7.91
C GLN A 28 7.05 3.50 6.40
N PRO A 29 7.68 4.59 5.95
CA PRO A 29 7.76 4.91 4.52
C PRO A 29 8.86 4.11 3.82
N PHE A 30 8.65 3.85 2.53
CA PHE A 30 9.61 3.24 1.61
C PHE A 30 9.70 4.06 0.32
N ASP A 31 10.91 4.29 -0.15
CA ASP A 31 11.14 4.69 -1.54
C ASP A 31 11.37 3.41 -2.35
N LEU A 32 10.33 2.96 -3.01
CA LEU A 32 10.32 1.68 -3.70
C LEU A 32 11.05 1.74 -5.04
N LYS A 33 11.17 2.92 -5.64
CA LYS A 33 11.97 3.10 -6.84
C LYS A 33 13.46 2.88 -6.59
N GLN A 34 13.96 3.33 -5.44
CA GLN A 34 15.37 3.14 -5.06
C GLN A 34 15.66 1.70 -4.62
N ILE A 35 14.68 1.04 -3.99
CA ILE A 35 14.85 -0.31 -3.46
C ILE A 35 14.69 -1.35 -4.56
N TRP A 36 13.77 -1.12 -5.49
CA TRP A 36 13.43 -2.06 -6.55
C TRP A 36 12.91 -1.31 -7.80
N SER A 37 13.67 -1.36 -8.86
CA SER A 37 13.27 -0.84 -10.16
C SER A 37 13.84 -1.77 -11.24
N PRO A 38 13.00 -2.53 -11.94
CA PRO A 38 13.46 -3.26 -13.12
C PRO A 38 13.89 -2.26 -14.18
N GLU A 39 14.98 -2.55 -14.87
CA GLU A 39 15.53 -1.68 -15.91
C GLU A 39 14.55 -1.39 -17.06
N THR A 40 13.52 -2.24 -17.19
CA THR A 40 12.50 -2.16 -18.24
C THR A 40 11.28 -1.33 -17.87
N MET A 41 11.14 -0.91 -16.61
CA MET A 41 9.97 -0.13 -16.16
C MET A 41 10.30 1.35 -16.11
N ILE A 42 9.50 2.13 -16.83
CA ILE A 42 9.61 3.59 -16.86
C ILE A 42 8.51 4.15 -15.96
N TYR A 43 8.88 4.66 -14.80
CA TYR A 43 8.02 5.43 -13.93
C TYR A 43 8.84 6.43 -13.10
N GLU A 44 8.24 7.54 -12.72
CA GLU A 44 8.95 8.62 -12.03
C GLU A 44 9.17 8.30 -10.56
N SER A 45 8.15 7.82 -9.88
CA SER A 45 8.25 7.46 -8.48
C SER A 45 7.34 6.31 -8.09
N ALA A 46 7.79 5.53 -7.10
CA ALA A 46 6.98 4.58 -6.37
C ALA A 46 7.32 4.70 -4.89
N LYS A 47 6.31 4.94 -4.07
CA LYS A 47 6.42 5.08 -2.62
C LYS A 47 5.44 4.16 -1.94
N GLY A 48 5.86 3.53 -0.85
CA GLY A 48 5.03 2.69 -0.03
C GLY A 48 4.99 3.17 1.41
N TRP A 49 3.91 2.92 2.06
CA TRP A 49 3.72 3.17 3.49
C TRP A 49 3.16 1.93 4.14
N ARG A 50 3.89 1.41 5.11
CA ARG A 50 3.44 0.33 5.97
C ARG A 50 2.87 0.92 7.25
N TRP A 51 1.64 0.56 7.53
CA TRP A 51 0.91 1.00 8.70
C TRP A 51 0.84 -0.13 9.72
N PHE A 52 1.38 0.09 10.90
CA PHE A 52 1.23 -0.79 12.05
C PHE A 52 0.35 -0.10 13.08
N ILE A 53 -0.74 -0.73 13.45
CA ILE A 53 -1.69 -0.19 14.41
C ILE A 53 -1.80 -1.18 15.57
N CYS A 54 -1.53 -0.68 16.78
CA CYS A 54 -1.63 -1.45 18.02
C CYS A 54 -2.69 -0.84 18.92
N LYS A 55 -3.61 -1.64 19.42
CA LYS A 55 -4.58 -1.20 20.43
C LYS A 55 -3.92 -1.12 21.80
N THR A 56 -4.02 0.03 22.46
CA THR A 56 -3.29 0.29 23.71
C THR A 56 -4.17 0.24 24.97
N ASN A 57 -5.49 0.26 24.82
CA ASN A 57 -6.42 0.24 25.95
C ASN A 57 -7.75 -0.45 25.62
N GLU A 58 -8.65 -0.54 26.58
CA GLU A 58 -9.97 -1.20 26.46
C GLU A 58 -11.06 -0.30 25.82
N ARG A 59 -10.75 0.94 25.44
CA ARG A 59 -11.76 1.84 24.88
C ARG A 59 -12.18 1.36 23.49
N THR A 60 -13.47 1.36 23.23
CA THR A 60 -14.01 1.09 21.91
C THR A 60 -13.91 2.36 21.07
N GLU A 61 -12.89 2.41 20.22
CA GLU A 61 -12.70 3.51 19.26
C GLU A 61 -12.50 2.93 17.88
N GLN A 62 -13.19 3.48 16.91
CA GLN A 62 -12.99 3.16 15.50
C GLN A 62 -12.02 4.15 14.88
N LEU A 63 -11.05 3.64 14.17
CA LEU A 63 -10.07 4.42 13.43
C LEU A 63 -10.34 4.31 11.94
N THR A 64 -10.39 5.45 11.26
CA THR A 64 -10.54 5.49 9.79
C THR A 64 -9.36 6.24 9.20
N ILE A 65 -8.80 5.68 8.14
CA ILE A 65 -7.65 6.21 7.42
C ILE A 65 -8.05 6.42 5.95
N PHE A 66 -7.66 7.55 5.40
CA PHE A 66 -7.89 7.89 4.01
C PHE A 66 -6.56 7.98 3.26
N CYS A 67 -6.46 7.29 2.14
CA CYS A 67 -5.37 7.44 1.18
C CYS A 67 -5.98 7.82 -0.16
N LYS A 68 -5.88 9.10 -0.54
CA LYS A 68 -6.53 9.61 -1.75
C LYS A 68 -5.83 10.83 -2.33
N LEU A 69 -6.04 11.06 -3.63
CA LEU A 69 -5.66 12.32 -4.27
C LEU A 69 -6.53 13.45 -3.74
N ILE A 70 -5.90 14.56 -3.36
CA ILE A 70 -6.57 15.76 -2.86
C ILE A 70 -6.55 16.82 -3.96
N ASN A 71 -7.69 17.46 -4.23
CA ASN A 71 -7.83 18.52 -5.22
C ASN A 71 -7.41 18.09 -6.65
N PRO A 72 -8.04 17.04 -7.23
CA PRO A 72 -7.77 16.68 -8.61
C PRO A 72 -8.10 17.86 -9.55
N SER A 73 -7.37 17.97 -10.67
CA SER A 73 -7.71 18.93 -11.71
C SER A 73 -9.00 18.53 -12.42
N ILE A 74 -9.66 19.48 -13.09
CA ILE A 74 -10.97 19.26 -13.72
C ILE A 74 -10.94 18.22 -14.85
N ASP A 75 -9.78 18.00 -15.45
CA ASP A 75 -9.54 17.02 -16.51
C ASP A 75 -9.00 15.68 -16.00
N THR A 76 -9.02 15.46 -14.69
CA THR A 76 -8.57 14.22 -14.09
C THR A 76 -9.72 13.21 -14.05
N GLU A 77 -9.44 11.98 -14.45
CA GLU A 77 -10.35 10.85 -14.39
C GLU A 77 -9.82 9.79 -13.43
N TRP A 78 -10.67 8.92 -12.95
CA TRP A 78 -10.25 7.80 -12.12
C TRP A 78 -11.07 6.55 -12.38
N GLY A 79 -10.47 5.40 -12.12
CA GLY A 79 -11.09 4.09 -12.23
C GLY A 79 -10.54 3.11 -11.19
N THR A 80 -11.23 2.00 -11.02
CA THR A 80 -10.76 0.92 -10.16
C THR A 80 -9.97 -0.09 -10.98
N ASN A 81 -8.95 -0.67 -10.36
CA ASN A 81 -8.15 -1.74 -10.91
C ASN A 81 -7.89 -2.80 -9.84
N SER A 82 -7.56 -4.02 -10.22
CA SER A 82 -7.27 -5.10 -9.28
C SER A 82 -6.24 -6.08 -9.84
N GLY A 83 -5.49 -6.69 -8.97
CA GLY A 83 -4.52 -7.74 -9.27
C GLY A 83 -4.59 -8.85 -8.23
N GLU A 84 -3.68 -9.79 -8.28
CA GLU A 84 -3.56 -10.83 -7.28
C GLU A 84 -3.14 -10.20 -5.95
N HIS A 85 -4.02 -10.30 -4.93
CA HIS A 85 -3.83 -9.75 -3.58
C HIS A 85 -3.74 -8.22 -3.52
N LEU A 86 -4.27 -7.52 -4.52
CA LEU A 86 -4.13 -6.08 -4.69
C LEU A 86 -5.42 -5.44 -5.21
N ASP A 87 -5.94 -4.49 -4.45
CA ASP A 87 -6.90 -3.49 -4.91
C ASP A 87 -6.16 -2.21 -5.30
N ALA A 88 -6.52 -1.60 -6.42
CA ALA A 88 -5.90 -0.37 -6.87
C ALA A 88 -6.91 0.63 -7.45
N ILE A 89 -6.55 1.91 -7.37
CA ILE A 89 -7.20 3.00 -8.08
C ILE A 89 -6.20 3.58 -9.06
N GLU A 90 -6.65 3.73 -10.29
CA GLU A 90 -5.96 4.43 -11.34
C GLU A 90 -6.52 5.84 -11.47
N ILE A 91 -5.63 6.81 -11.56
CA ILE A 91 -5.97 8.22 -11.68
C ILE A 91 -5.11 8.79 -12.79
N GLU A 92 -5.76 9.41 -13.79
CA GLU A 92 -5.04 9.96 -14.92
C GLU A 92 -5.61 11.31 -15.38
N ASN A 93 -4.75 12.11 -15.98
CA ASN A 93 -5.11 13.26 -16.81
C ASN A 93 -4.24 13.24 -18.07
N LYS A 94 -4.25 14.31 -18.85
CA LYS A 94 -3.50 14.37 -20.12
C LYS A 94 -1.98 14.23 -19.98
N THR A 95 -1.42 14.48 -18.80
CA THR A 95 0.02 14.59 -18.59
C THR A 95 0.55 13.66 -17.50
N GLN A 96 -0.30 13.15 -16.63
CA GLN A 96 0.10 12.37 -15.47
C GLN A 96 -0.76 11.13 -15.30
N HIS A 97 -0.12 10.07 -14.89
CA HIS A 97 -0.71 8.79 -14.55
C HIS A 97 -0.26 8.39 -13.14
N LEU A 98 -1.20 7.97 -12.32
CA LEU A 98 -0.99 7.58 -10.92
C LEU A 98 -1.79 6.33 -10.59
N HIS A 99 -1.17 5.39 -9.88
CA HIS A 99 -1.88 4.30 -9.21
C HIS A 99 -1.71 4.41 -7.70
N ILE A 100 -2.79 4.15 -6.97
CA ILE A 100 -2.77 3.91 -5.52
C ILE A 100 -3.19 2.47 -5.31
N GLY A 101 -2.34 1.68 -4.65
CA GLY A 101 -2.62 0.27 -4.35
C GLY A 101 -2.67 -0.02 -2.86
N THR A 102 -3.45 -1.03 -2.49
CA THR A 102 -3.55 -1.56 -1.12
C THR A 102 -3.89 -3.05 -1.16
N GLU A 103 -3.96 -3.70 -0.02
CA GLU A 103 -4.39 -5.10 0.08
C GLU A 103 -5.86 -5.27 -0.27
N ASP A 104 -6.15 -6.33 -1.00
CA ASP A 104 -7.52 -6.83 -1.18
C ASP A 104 -8.02 -7.67 0.01
N GLY A 105 -9.26 -8.15 -0.07
CA GLY A 105 -9.85 -8.99 0.96
C GLY A 105 -9.16 -10.34 1.11
N GLU A 106 -8.66 -10.92 0.03
CA GLU A 106 -7.97 -12.20 0.01
C GLU A 106 -6.65 -12.13 0.79
N MET A 107 -5.83 -11.13 0.54
CA MET A 107 -4.58 -10.93 1.28
C MET A 107 -4.84 -10.66 2.77
N MET A 108 -5.88 -9.89 3.11
CA MET A 108 -6.22 -9.64 4.51
C MET A 108 -6.69 -10.90 5.22
N HIS A 109 -7.43 -11.75 4.53
CA HIS A 109 -7.85 -13.06 5.05
C HIS A 109 -6.64 -13.98 5.27
N TYR A 110 -5.73 -14.06 4.31
CA TYR A 110 -4.49 -14.83 4.43
C TYR A 110 -3.63 -14.34 5.61
N ARG A 111 -3.49 -13.04 5.81
CA ARG A 111 -2.78 -12.48 6.97
C ARG A 111 -3.41 -12.85 8.30
N ALA A 112 -4.73 -12.91 8.39
CA ALA A 112 -5.42 -13.36 9.60
C ALA A 112 -5.15 -14.84 9.92
N GLU A 113 -4.76 -15.63 8.91
CA GLU A 113 -4.37 -17.04 9.11
C GLU A 113 -2.94 -17.21 9.63
N VAL A 114 -2.00 -16.42 9.09
CA VAL A 114 -0.56 -16.72 9.22
C VAL A 114 0.22 -15.66 10.01
N SER A 115 -0.36 -14.52 10.32
CA SER A 115 0.36 -13.36 10.85
C SER A 115 0.02 -13.04 12.30
N ASN A 116 1.05 -12.72 13.08
CA ASN A 116 0.89 -12.16 14.44
C ASN A 116 0.41 -10.69 14.44
N TRP A 117 0.29 -10.06 13.27
CA TRP A 117 -0.13 -8.67 13.08
C TRP A 117 -1.55 -8.53 12.56
N MET A 118 -2.30 -9.60 12.56
CA MET A 118 -3.71 -9.62 12.21
C MET A 118 -4.41 -10.60 13.15
N PRO A 119 -5.40 -10.17 13.94
CA PRO A 119 -6.15 -11.08 14.81
C PRO A 119 -6.85 -12.18 14.00
N GLU A 120 -6.67 -13.45 14.37
CA GLU A 120 -7.26 -14.61 13.67
C GLU A 120 -8.79 -14.52 13.56
N ARG A 121 -9.45 -13.88 14.54
CA ARG A 121 -10.91 -13.70 14.50
C ARG A 121 -11.38 -12.93 13.27
N PHE A 122 -10.53 -12.07 12.68
CA PHE A 122 -10.87 -11.32 11.47
C PHE A 122 -11.01 -12.21 10.22
N LYS A 123 -10.45 -13.40 10.22
CA LYS A 123 -10.72 -14.41 9.19
C LYS A 123 -12.23 -14.68 9.00
N LYS A 124 -13.00 -14.62 10.07
CA LYS A 124 -14.46 -14.79 10.03
C LYS A 124 -15.22 -13.49 9.78
N GLU A 125 -14.68 -12.36 10.23
CA GLU A 125 -15.30 -11.04 10.14
C GLU A 125 -15.06 -10.40 8.77
N ILE A 126 -13.87 -10.58 8.20
CA ILE A 126 -13.50 -10.18 6.83
C ILE A 126 -13.84 -11.38 5.95
N GLY A 127 -14.95 -11.40 5.27
CA GLY A 127 -15.21 -12.48 4.29
C GLY A 127 -14.13 -12.49 3.21
N PHE A 128 -13.95 -13.62 2.51
CA PHE A 128 -12.90 -13.83 1.50
C PHE A 128 -12.79 -12.69 0.45
N TYR A 129 -13.90 -12.02 0.14
CA TYR A 129 -13.97 -10.91 -0.81
C TYR A 129 -14.25 -9.56 -0.15
N LYS A 130 -14.19 -9.46 1.17
CA LYS A 130 -14.45 -8.20 1.89
C LYS A 130 -13.18 -7.75 2.60
N SER A 131 -12.69 -6.62 2.19
CA SER A 131 -11.66 -5.87 2.93
C SER A 131 -12.33 -4.87 3.89
N PHE A 132 -11.60 -4.41 4.90
CA PHE A 132 -11.97 -3.20 5.63
C PHE A 132 -11.52 -1.91 4.92
N THR A 133 -11.02 -2.05 3.71
CA THR A 133 -10.72 -0.95 2.78
C THR A 133 -11.79 -0.89 1.70
N GLU A 134 -12.30 0.29 1.48
CA GLU A 134 -13.35 0.59 0.51
C GLU A 134 -12.82 1.57 -0.53
N TYR A 135 -13.21 1.38 -1.79
CA TYR A 135 -13.01 2.38 -2.83
C TYR A 135 -13.86 3.62 -2.51
N ILE A 136 -13.25 4.78 -2.65
CA ILE A 136 -13.93 6.08 -2.59
C ILE A 136 -13.46 6.93 -3.77
N ASP A 137 -14.10 8.08 -3.98
CA ASP A 137 -13.63 9.02 -5.00
C ASP A 137 -12.17 9.38 -4.78
N TRP A 138 -11.36 9.09 -5.79
CA TRP A 138 -9.93 9.41 -5.86
C TRP A 138 -9.03 8.63 -4.89
N GLY A 139 -9.45 7.51 -4.33
CA GLY A 139 -8.62 6.74 -3.40
C GLY A 139 -9.35 5.69 -2.60
N PHE A 140 -8.85 5.48 -1.38
CA PHE A 140 -9.32 4.46 -0.46
C PHE A 140 -9.67 5.04 0.91
N LYS A 141 -10.67 4.42 1.53
CA LYS A 141 -11.01 4.58 2.93
C LYS A 141 -10.82 3.23 3.64
N THR A 142 -9.92 3.19 4.60
CA THR A 142 -9.69 2.01 5.44
C THR A 142 -10.29 2.23 6.81
N THR A 143 -11.30 1.44 7.16
CA THR A 143 -11.94 1.47 8.48
C THR A 143 -11.41 0.30 9.31
N ILE A 144 -10.54 0.59 10.27
CA ILE A 144 -9.93 -0.43 11.12
C ILE A 144 -11.02 -1.07 11.98
N PRO A 145 -11.17 -2.40 11.96
CA PRO A 145 -12.09 -3.10 12.85
C PRO A 145 -11.80 -2.80 14.32
N ILE A 146 -12.77 -2.95 15.18
CA ILE A 146 -12.57 -2.78 16.61
C ILE A 146 -11.57 -3.82 17.12
N LEU A 147 -10.42 -3.35 17.55
CA LEU A 147 -9.35 -4.15 18.15
C LEU A 147 -9.58 -4.29 19.65
N ASN A 148 -9.31 -5.47 20.19
CA ASN A 148 -9.14 -5.66 21.62
C ASN A 148 -7.79 -5.11 22.06
N LYS A 149 -7.63 -4.86 23.36
CA LYS A 149 -6.34 -4.42 23.90
C LYS A 149 -5.23 -5.40 23.49
N ASP A 150 -4.08 -4.86 23.12
CA ASP A 150 -2.88 -5.56 22.66
C ASP A 150 -3.02 -6.25 21.28
N GLU A 151 -4.20 -6.24 20.65
CA GLU A 151 -4.31 -6.65 19.26
C GLU A 151 -3.64 -5.66 18.31
N LYS A 152 -3.15 -6.20 17.22
CA LYS A 152 -2.37 -5.48 16.21
C LYS A 152 -2.87 -5.78 14.83
N ILE A 153 -2.71 -4.79 13.93
CA ILE A 153 -3.01 -4.92 12.52
C ILE A 153 -1.98 -4.16 11.71
N TYR A 154 -1.65 -4.66 10.53
CA TYR A 154 -0.87 -3.91 9.58
C TYR A 154 -1.42 -4.02 8.15
N PHE A 155 -1.14 -3.02 7.35
CA PHE A 155 -1.47 -2.96 5.92
C PHE A 155 -0.56 -1.97 5.20
N HIS A 156 -0.65 -1.93 3.87
CA HIS A 156 0.14 -1.04 3.04
C HIS A 156 -0.73 -0.11 2.21
N PHE A 157 -0.18 1.07 1.93
CA PHE A 157 -0.55 1.84 0.75
C PHE A 157 0.70 2.03 -0.12
N ILE A 158 0.53 1.94 -1.43
CA ILE A 158 1.57 2.12 -2.42
C ILE A 158 1.08 3.14 -3.44
N VAL A 159 1.91 4.10 -3.78
CA VAL A 159 1.59 5.12 -4.78
C VAL A 159 2.71 5.13 -5.80
N ALA A 160 2.37 4.91 -7.06
CA ALA A 160 3.28 5.07 -8.18
C ALA A 160 2.79 6.17 -9.12
N THR A 161 3.70 6.98 -9.62
CA THR A 161 3.40 8.08 -10.52
C THR A 161 4.30 8.05 -11.75
N ASN A 162 3.75 8.47 -12.87
CA ASN A 162 4.49 8.70 -14.10
C ASN A 162 3.93 9.89 -14.87
N THR A 163 4.78 10.54 -15.64
CA THR A 163 4.36 11.55 -16.62
C THR A 163 4.01 10.84 -17.92
N ILE A 164 2.80 11.07 -18.42
CA ILE A 164 2.39 10.55 -19.73
C ILE A 164 3.10 11.37 -20.81
N MET A 165 4.06 10.74 -21.49
CA MET A 165 4.65 11.30 -22.69
C MET A 165 3.96 10.66 -23.90
N PRO A 166 3.32 11.45 -24.77
CA PRO A 166 2.79 10.90 -26.01
C PRO A 166 3.92 10.24 -26.80
N SER A 167 3.85 8.93 -26.98
CA SER A 167 4.77 8.22 -27.86
C SER A 167 4.53 8.68 -29.29
N LYS A 168 5.57 9.04 -30.03
CA LYS A 168 5.47 9.34 -31.45
C LYS A 168 5.10 8.10 -32.27
N GLU A 169 5.47 6.93 -31.78
CA GLU A 169 5.28 5.65 -32.47
C GLU A 169 3.95 4.99 -32.11
N HIS A 170 3.47 5.21 -30.86
CA HIS A 170 2.25 4.60 -30.32
C HIS A 170 1.41 5.62 -29.56
N PRO A 171 0.80 6.61 -30.25
CA PRO A 171 0.10 7.71 -29.57
C PRO A 171 -1.16 7.29 -28.80
N ASN A 172 -1.63 6.04 -28.99
CA ASN A 172 -2.82 5.47 -28.34
C ASN A 172 -2.48 4.38 -27.32
N GLU A 173 -1.20 4.07 -27.09
CA GLU A 173 -0.84 3.12 -26.06
C GLU A 173 -0.92 3.75 -24.68
N ARG A 174 -1.65 3.09 -23.82
CA ARG A 174 -1.79 3.46 -22.42
C ARG A 174 -0.49 3.13 -21.67
N ASP A 175 -0.01 4.07 -20.90
CA ASP A 175 1.11 3.81 -20.00
C ASP A 175 0.64 2.97 -18.79
N ILE A 176 1.08 1.71 -18.73
CA ILE A 176 0.78 0.77 -17.64
C ILE A 176 1.92 0.64 -16.64
N SER A 177 2.98 1.40 -16.78
CA SER A 177 4.18 1.31 -15.93
C SER A 177 3.86 1.55 -14.44
N THR A 178 2.96 2.46 -14.13
CA THR A 178 2.53 2.73 -12.75
C THR A 178 1.74 1.56 -12.14
N TRP A 179 0.97 0.85 -12.95
CA TRP A 179 0.32 -0.39 -12.52
C TRP A 179 1.34 -1.45 -12.12
N PHE A 180 2.29 -1.75 -13.00
CA PHE A 180 3.35 -2.72 -12.69
C PHE A 180 4.18 -2.30 -11.48
N ALA A 181 4.47 -1.00 -11.34
CA ALA A 181 5.20 -0.49 -10.19
C ALA A 181 4.46 -0.75 -8.86
N VAL A 182 3.14 -0.60 -8.83
CA VAL A 182 2.32 -0.89 -7.64
C VAL A 182 2.27 -2.40 -7.37
N ASP A 183 1.94 -3.21 -8.38
CA ASP A 183 1.82 -4.67 -8.23
C ASP A 183 3.13 -5.32 -7.74
N HIS A 184 4.25 -5.03 -8.38
CA HIS A 184 5.53 -5.58 -7.96
C HIS A 184 6.00 -5.03 -6.61
N SER A 185 5.74 -3.76 -6.33
CA SER A 185 6.08 -3.17 -5.03
C SER A 185 5.30 -3.82 -3.90
N LYS A 186 4.03 -4.17 -4.13
CA LYS A 186 3.20 -4.89 -3.18
C LYS A 186 3.77 -6.27 -2.87
N LYS A 187 4.09 -7.06 -3.91
CA LYS A 187 4.74 -8.37 -3.77
C LYS A 187 6.05 -8.27 -2.98
N TRP A 188 6.88 -7.28 -3.32
CA TRP A 188 8.15 -7.04 -2.63
C TRP A 188 7.96 -6.71 -1.14
N LEU A 189 6.97 -5.90 -0.79
CA LEU A 189 6.66 -5.56 0.60
C LEU A 189 6.15 -6.78 1.38
N ASP A 190 5.29 -7.60 0.77
CA ASP A 190 4.72 -8.80 1.40
C ASP A 190 5.80 -9.84 1.71
N GLU A 191 6.66 -10.16 0.76
CA GLU A 191 7.77 -11.09 0.95
C GLU A 191 8.72 -10.72 2.10
N ARG A 192 8.85 -9.42 2.38
CA ARG A 192 9.72 -8.94 3.47
C ARG A 192 9.06 -8.95 4.84
N LEU A 193 7.75 -8.93 4.90
CA LEU A 193 7.04 -9.03 6.17
C LEU A 193 7.10 -10.41 6.78
N GLU A 194 7.08 -11.44 5.97
CA GLU A 194 7.22 -12.83 6.43
C GLU A 194 8.54 -13.04 7.17
N LYS A 195 9.58 -12.27 6.84
CA LYS A 195 10.89 -12.33 7.51
C LYS A 195 10.96 -11.59 8.85
N TYR A 196 10.08 -10.61 9.07
CA TYR A 196 10.06 -9.81 10.30
C TYR A 196 8.98 -10.21 11.30
N GLY A 197 8.06 -11.06 10.90
CA GLY A 197 6.92 -11.51 11.72
C GLY A 197 7.12 -12.84 12.44
N ARG A 198 8.33 -13.40 12.44
CA ARG A 198 8.65 -14.65 13.16
C ARG A 198 9.39 -14.39 14.45
#